data_9cf024df265a906e355707353174819f
#
_entry.id   9cf024df265a906e355707353174819f
#
_cell.length_a   1.000
_cell.length_b   1.000
_cell.length_c   1.000
_cell.angle_alpha   90.00
_cell.angle_beta   90.00
_cell.angle_gamma   90.00
#
_symmetry.space_group_name_H-M   'P 1'
#
loop_
_entity.id
_entity.type
_entity.pdbx_description
1 polymer ?
#
loop_
_entity_poly.entity_id
_entity_poly.type
_entity_poly.pdbx_seq_one_letter_code
_entity_poly.pdbx_strand_id
1 'polypeptide(L)'
;MLTHGHEDHIGSVPYLIKDVNIPVYGTKMTLTLAESKIKEFNIDNYDFHVVKPRDRVNLGCFQVEFINVNHSISGSCALAITTPVGVVFHTGDFKIDLTPINGEIIDLSRLSELGKKGVLLMLAESTNVERPGYTMSETVVGKTLDHLFIDNAKRRLIIATFSSNVQRIQQIIDLAAKHKRKVALSGRSMLNVTEAAQSIGELTIPKGILVDIDRIKNIADKDLCIISTGSQGEPMSVLTRMAADDFQQVKITDNDTIIISASPIPGNERSIYQVINNLYKKGAEVVYDSIEKIHVSGHACQEELKIIHSLIKPKFFIPVHGEYRHLKKHISLAKSLGMKDHQMILAELGDTVEVTARTFKKGEKVPSGSRFVDGLSIDDTQTTVRDRVHLGEDGLVIPLCCISSESGEIMQRPDVVVRGVILTNEQLEDIKDVIEKTIGKYDLKAAGDMREVKNKIRSSVRNYIIKKTKNNPMILPLITEV
;
A
#
# COMPACT_ATOMS: atom_id res chain seq x y z
N MET A 1 -3.13 -3.09 -19.71
CA MET A 1 -3.26 -1.61 -19.74
C MET A 1 -3.19 -1.10 -18.30
N LEU A 2 -2.31 -0.15 -18.00
CA LEU A 2 -2.19 0.47 -16.69
C LEU A 2 -2.70 1.91 -16.77
N THR A 3 -3.54 2.30 -15.84
CA THR A 3 -4.12 3.66 -15.77
C THR A 3 -3.14 4.65 -15.17
N HIS A 4 -2.42 4.26 -14.11
CA HIS A 4 -1.43 5.08 -13.41
C HIS A 4 -0.52 4.24 -12.52
N GLY A 5 0.50 4.88 -11.91
CA GLY A 5 1.61 4.22 -11.23
C GLY A 5 1.46 4.05 -9.71
N HIS A 6 0.26 4.13 -9.12
CA HIS A 6 0.07 3.82 -7.70
C HIS A 6 0.19 2.32 -7.42
N GLU A 7 0.54 1.98 -6.18
CA GLU A 7 0.85 0.62 -5.75
C GLU A 7 -0.29 -0.37 -5.97
N ASP A 8 -1.51 0.03 -5.67
CA ASP A 8 -2.74 -0.75 -5.84
C ASP A 8 -3.11 -1.03 -7.31
N HIS A 9 -2.46 -0.32 -8.27
CA HIS A 9 -2.63 -0.53 -9.71
C HIS A 9 -1.44 -1.24 -10.37
N ILE A 10 -0.22 -1.11 -9.84
CA ILE A 10 0.97 -1.72 -10.45
C ILE A 10 1.64 -2.79 -9.57
N GLY A 11 1.31 -2.89 -8.29
CA GLY A 11 1.99 -3.76 -7.35
C GLY A 11 1.90 -5.25 -7.68
N SER A 12 0.84 -5.68 -8.36
CA SER A 12 0.67 -7.07 -8.80
C SER A 12 1.24 -7.38 -10.19
N VAL A 13 1.71 -6.37 -10.93
CA VAL A 13 2.26 -6.55 -12.30
C VAL A 13 3.43 -7.53 -12.35
N PRO A 14 4.43 -7.52 -11.44
CA PRO A 14 5.52 -8.48 -11.47
C PRO A 14 5.05 -9.94 -11.36
N TYR A 15 4.06 -10.20 -10.50
CA TYR A 15 3.50 -11.55 -10.33
C TYR A 15 2.81 -12.03 -11.60
N LEU A 16 2.05 -11.15 -12.27
CA LEU A 16 1.38 -11.50 -13.52
C LEU A 16 2.40 -11.78 -14.65
N ILE A 17 3.42 -10.93 -14.78
CA ILE A 17 4.44 -11.08 -15.85
C ILE A 17 5.29 -12.33 -15.64
N LYS A 18 5.57 -12.69 -14.37
CA LYS A 18 6.28 -13.92 -14.05
C LYS A 18 5.57 -15.16 -14.56
N ASP A 19 4.23 -15.18 -14.47
CA ASP A 19 3.40 -16.32 -14.89
C ASP A 19 3.02 -16.26 -16.37
N VAL A 20 2.74 -15.05 -16.88
CA VAL A 20 2.27 -14.83 -18.25
C VAL A 20 2.95 -13.61 -18.85
N ASN A 21 3.90 -13.84 -19.76
CA ASN A 21 4.59 -12.76 -20.47
C ASN A 21 3.66 -12.13 -21.51
N ILE A 22 3.03 -11.01 -21.14
CA ILE A 22 2.10 -10.25 -21.99
C ILE A 22 2.56 -8.81 -22.16
N PRO A 23 2.25 -8.16 -23.29
CA PRO A 23 2.54 -6.74 -23.47
C PRO A 23 1.80 -5.86 -22.45
N VAL A 24 2.52 -4.94 -21.83
CA VAL A 24 1.99 -3.98 -20.86
C VAL A 24 2.08 -2.57 -21.41
N TYR A 25 0.96 -1.87 -21.44
CA TYR A 25 0.86 -0.50 -21.93
C TYR A 25 0.56 0.45 -20.77
N GLY A 26 1.24 1.58 -20.75
CA GLY A 26 1.06 2.63 -19.74
C GLY A 26 1.82 3.90 -20.11
N THR A 27 1.55 4.98 -19.38
CA THR A 27 2.32 6.21 -19.55
C THR A 27 3.75 6.03 -19.04
N LYS A 28 4.65 6.92 -19.45
CA LYS A 28 6.08 6.81 -19.15
C LYS A 28 6.34 6.68 -17.66
N MET A 29 5.70 7.54 -16.83
CA MET A 29 5.85 7.47 -15.36
C MET A 29 5.34 6.14 -14.80
N THR A 30 4.16 5.69 -15.22
CA THR A 30 3.55 4.43 -14.78
C THR A 30 4.45 3.24 -15.07
N LEU A 31 5.00 3.16 -16.30
CA LEU A 31 5.87 2.06 -16.68
C LEU A 31 7.24 2.13 -16.01
N THR A 32 7.81 3.33 -15.77
CA THR A 32 9.08 3.47 -15.04
C THR A 32 8.95 2.96 -13.60
N LEU A 33 7.83 3.24 -12.92
CA LEU A 33 7.58 2.72 -11.58
C LEU A 33 7.33 1.20 -11.59
N ALA A 34 6.58 0.69 -12.56
CA ALA A 34 6.36 -0.75 -12.73
C ALA A 34 7.67 -1.49 -13.04
N GLU A 35 8.56 -0.91 -13.87
CA GLU A 35 9.87 -1.46 -14.18
C GLU A 35 10.76 -1.59 -12.94
N SER A 36 10.74 -0.58 -12.07
CA SER A 36 11.47 -0.62 -10.81
C SER A 36 11.07 -1.84 -9.97
N LYS A 37 9.76 -2.14 -9.90
CA LYS A 37 9.24 -3.33 -9.20
C LYS A 37 9.62 -4.64 -9.90
N ILE A 38 9.56 -4.70 -11.22
CA ILE A 38 9.94 -5.89 -12.00
C ILE A 38 11.41 -6.25 -11.76
N LYS A 39 12.28 -5.23 -11.66
CA LYS A 39 13.71 -5.43 -11.35
C LYS A 39 13.92 -6.00 -9.93
N GLU A 40 13.10 -5.64 -8.95
CA GLU A 40 13.15 -6.24 -7.61
C GLU A 40 12.85 -7.76 -7.63
N PHE A 41 12.07 -8.22 -8.61
CA PHE A 41 11.73 -9.63 -8.82
C PHE A 41 12.75 -10.38 -9.70
N ASN A 42 13.82 -9.72 -10.17
CA ASN A 42 14.80 -10.27 -11.10
C ASN A 42 14.15 -10.83 -12.38
N ILE A 43 13.15 -10.13 -12.91
CA ILE A 43 12.50 -10.48 -14.18
C ILE A 43 13.15 -9.63 -15.28
N ASP A 44 13.86 -10.29 -16.20
CA ASP A 44 14.59 -9.62 -17.28
C ASP A 44 13.78 -9.54 -18.57
N ASN A 45 12.79 -10.42 -18.75
CA ASN A 45 11.99 -10.49 -19.97
C ASN A 45 10.59 -9.94 -19.73
N TYR A 46 10.37 -8.68 -20.11
CA TYR A 46 9.07 -8.01 -20.08
C TYR A 46 8.90 -7.13 -21.32
N ASP A 47 7.65 -6.92 -21.73
CA ASP A 47 7.29 -6.20 -22.94
C ASP A 47 6.48 -4.93 -22.58
N PHE A 48 7.15 -3.80 -22.45
CA PHE A 48 6.58 -2.53 -22.05
C PHE A 48 6.44 -1.56 -23.22
N HIS A 49 5.23 -1.03 -23.40
CA HIS A 49 4.89 -0.06 -24.43
C HIS A 49 4.44 1.26 -23.83
N VAL A 50 5.24 2.30 -24.03
CA VAL A 50 4.90 3.64 -23.57
C VAL A 50 3.82 4.23 -24.45
N VAL A 51 2.77 4.75 -23.84
CA VAL A 51 1.67 5.49 -24.48
C VAL A 51 1.57 6.91 -23.94
N LYS A 52 0.97 7.78 -24.73
CA LYS A 52 0.62 9.16 -24.36
C LYS A 52 -0.90 9.33 -24.35
N PRO A 53 -1.41 10.36 -23.67
CA PRO A 53 -2.81 10.74 -23.81
C PRO A 53 -3.20 10.89 -25.29
N ARG A 54 -4.38 10.38 -25.65
CA ARG A 54 -4.95 10.27 -27.01
C ARG A 54 -4.36 9.15 -27.88
N ASP A 55 -3.31 8.44 -27.45
CA ASP A 55 -2.86 7.24 -28.17
C ASP A 55 -3.94 6.14 -28.14
N ARG A 56 -3.98 5.36 -29.22
CA ARG A 56 -4.90 4.24 -29.41
C ARG A 56 -4.13 2.95 -29.65
N VAL A 57 -4.41 1.96 -28.87
CA VAL A 57 -3.82 0.62 -28.98
C VAL A 57 -4.88 -0.35 -29.49
N ASN A 58 -4.56 -1.07 -30.56
CA ASN A 58 -5.45 -2.10 -31.12
C ASN A 58 -5.07 -3.48 -30.58
N LEU A 59 -6.02 -4.20 -30.00
CA LEU A 59 -5.88 -5.54 -29.42
C LEU A 59 -6.98 -6.43 -29.99
N GLY A 60 -6.72 -7.05 -31.13
CA GLY A 60 -7.73 -7.83 -31.85
C GLY A 60 -8.95 -6.98 -32.20
N CYS A 61 -10.11 -7.35 -31.66
CA CYS A 61 -11.37 -6.60 -31.90
C CYS A 61 -11.55 -5.39 -30.96
N PHE A 62 -10.62 -5.14 -30.04
CA PHE A 62 -10.67 -4.01 -29.12
C PHE A 62 -9.73 -2.89 -29.58
N GLN A 63 -10.17 -1.64 -29.36
CA GLN A 63 -9.29 -0.48 -29.46
C GLN A 63 -9.36 0.31 -28.16
N VAL A 64 -8.22 0.52 -27.49
CA VAL A 64 -8.11 1.23 -26.23
C VAL A 64 -7.47 2.58 -26.46
N GLU A 65 -8.16 3.66 -26.10
CA GLU A 65 -7.66 5.03 -26.12
C GLU A 65 -7.37 5.48 -24.69
N PHE A 66 -6.19 6.07 -24.49
CA PHE A 66 -5.77 6.66 -23.22
C PHE A 66 -6.18 8.13 -23.16
N ILE A 67 -6.85 8.55 -22.09
CA ILE A 67 -7.37 9.93 -21.96
C ILE A 67 -6.80 10.53 -20.68
N ASN A 68 -6.18 11.73 -20.80
CA ASN A 68 -5.57 12.40 -19.66
C ASN A 68 -6.58 12.70 -18.56
N VAL A 69 -6.24 12.37 -17.30
CA VAL A 69 -6.97 12.76 -16.10
C VAL A 69 -6.01 13.34 -15.07
N ASN A 70 -6.52 14.20 -14.19
CA ASN A 70 -5.74 14.65 -13.03
C ASN A 70 -5.85 13.62 -11.89
N HIS A 71 -4.73 13.34 -11.26
CA HIS A 71 -4.66 12.54 -10.05
C HIS A 71 -3.49 13.03 -9.18
N SER A 72 -3.19 12.34 -8.07
CA SER A 72 -2.03 12.66 -7.20
C SER A 72 -0.69 12.17 -7.75
N ILE A 73 -0.67 11.48 -8.88
CA ILE A 73 0.53 11.01 -9.58
C ILE A 73 0.47 11.41 -11.06
N SER A 74 1.62 11.73 -11.63
CA SER A 74 1.74 12.12 -13.04
C SER A 74 1.40 10.98 -13.99
N GLY A 75 0.87 11.34 -15.16
CA GLY A 75 0.58 10.40 -16.25
C GLY A 75 -0.63 9.51 -16.02
N SER A 76 -1.55 9.90 -15.14
CA SER A 76 -2.80 9.18 -14.93
C SER A 76 -3.73 9.29 -16.13
N CYS A 77 -4.36 8.17 -16.51
CA CYS A 77 -5.25 8.09 -17.67
C CYS A 77 -6.55 7.34 -17.35
N ALA A 78 -7.65 7.84 -17.90
CA ALA A 78 -8.85 7.04 -18.13
C ALA A 78 -8.69 6.21 -19.42
N LEU A 79 -9.48 5.15 -19.56
CA LEU A 79 -9.46 4.26 -20.72
C LEU A 79 -10.82 4.27 -21.43
N ALA A 80 -10.83 4.57 -22.73
CA ALA A 80 -11.98 4.37 -23.58
C ALA A 80 -11.75 3.12 -24.45
N ILE A 81 -12.45 2.04 -24.12
CA ILE A 81 -12.30 0.73 -24.75
C ILE A 81 -13.44 0.55 -25.76
N THR A 82 -13.13 0.72 -27.04
CA THR A 82 -14.07 0.43 -28.13
C THR A 82 -14.13 -1.07 -28.33
N THR A 83 -15.31 -1.65 -28.25
CA THR A 83 -15.59 -3.07 -28.43
C THR A 83 -16.60 -3.27 -29.57
N PRO A 84 -16.80 -4.49 -30.08
CA PRO A 84 -17.82 -4.77 -31.10
C PRO A 84 -19.26 -4.41 -30.68
N VAL A 85 -19.54 -4.34 -29.37
CA VAL A 85 -20.90 -4.05 -28.83
C VAL A 85 -21.09 -2.61 -28.36
N GLY A 86 -20.00 -1.83 -28.25
CA GLY A 86 -20.04 -0.44 -27.83
C GLY A 86 -18.79 -0.01 -27.06
N VAL A 87 -18.77 1.22 -26.57
CA VAL A 87 -17.65 1.77 -25.83
C VAL A 87 -17.80 1.48 -24.34
N VAL A 88 -16.79 0.90 -23.72
CA VAL A 88 -16.62 0.81 -22.27
C VAL A 88 -15.65 1.90 -21.84
N PHE A 89 -16.06 2.73 -20.89
CA PHE A 89 -15.25 3.81 -20.34
C PHE A 89 -14.86 3.49 -18.89
N HIS A 90 -13.57 3.46 -18.60
CA HIS A 90 -13.03 3.31 -17.26
C HIS A 90 -12.34 4.60 -16.85
N THR A 91 -12.76 5.22 -15.74
CA THR A 91 -12.23 6.53 -15.33
C THR A 91 -10.75 6.48 -14.93
N GLY A 92 -10.23 5.31 -14.54
CA GLY A 92 -9.07 5.29 -13.65
C GLY A 92 -9.38 6.05 -12.37
N ASP A 93 -8.36 6.42 -11.63
CA ASP A 93 -8.48 7.31 -10.48
C ASP A 93 -8.30 8.73 -10.95
N PHE A 94 -9.19 9.63 -10.54
CA PHE A 94 -9.19 10.99 -11.06
C PHE A 94 -9.72 12.02 -10.08
N LYS A 95 -9.37 13.27 -10.31
CA LYS A 95 -10.07 14.50 -9.86
C LYS A 95 -10.22 15.47 -11.01
N ILE A 96 -10.98 16.54 -10.82
CA ILE A 96 -11.05 17.66 -11.77
C ILE A 96 -10.28 18.84 -11.16
N ASP A 97 -9.00 18.97 -11.54
CA ASP A 97 -8.17 20.09 -11.15
C ASP A 97 -8.01 21.06 -12.33
N LEU A 98 -8.62 22.22 -12.21
CA LEU A 98 -8.58 23.25 -13.26
C LEU A 98 -7.36 24.18 -13.16
N THR A 99 -6.57 24.03 -12.10
CA THR A 99 -5.33 24.79 -11.86
C THR A 99 -4.19 23.86 -11.42
N PRO A 100 -3.94 22.78 -12.19
CA PRO A 100 -2.91 21.82 -11.84
C PRO A 100 -1.51 22.45 -11.93
N ILE A 101 -0.57 21.90 -11.17
CA ILE A 101 0.80 22.44 -11.08
C ILE A 101 1.54 22.28 -12.41
N ASN A 102 1.38 21.15 -13.08
CA ASN A 102 2.01 20.84 -14.36
C ASN A 102 1.30 21.45 -15.60
N GLY A 103 0.19 22.16 -15.39
CA GLY A 103 -0.58 22.82 -16.46
C GLY A 103 -1.48 21.87 -17.28
N GLU A 104 -1.39 20.55 -17.12
CA GLU A 104 -2.23 19.59 -17.82
C GLU A 104 -3.53 19.32 -17.07
N ILE A 105 -4.65 19.75 -17.63
CA ILE A 105 -5.99 19.52 -17.06
C ILE A 105 -6.59 18.23 -17.63
N ILE A 106 -7.55 17.66 -16.90
CA ILE A 106 -8.36 16.53 -17.39
C ILE A 106 -9.02 16.88 -18.74
N ASP A 107 -9.00 15.95 -19.67
CA ASP A 107 -9.50 16.15 -21.01
C ASP A 107 -11.04 16.09 -21.12
N LEU A 108 -11.70 17.07 -20.49
CA LEU A 108 -13.17 17.17 -20.46
C LEU A 108 -13.79 17.24 -21.87
N SER A 109 -13.07 17.83 -22.85
CA SER A 109 -13.53 17.89 -24.23
C SER A 109 -13.65 16.48 -24.82
N ARG A 110 -12.65 15.63 -24.61
CA ARG A 110 -12.69 14.24 -25.10
C ARG A 110 -13.78 13.43 -24.42
N LEU A 111 -13.96 13.62 -23.12
CA LEU A 111 -15.05 12.97 -22.39
C LEU A 111 -16.42 13.36 -22.95
N SER A 112 -16.63 14.65 -23.26
CA SER A 112 -17.87 15.13 -23.90
C SER A 112 -18.08 14.52 -25.30
N GLU A 113 -17.01 14.40 -26.11
CA GLU A 113 -17.08 13.76 -27.44
C GLU A 113 -17.50 12.28 -27.32
N LEU A 114 -16.94 11.54 -26.36
CA LEU A 114 -17.31 10.15 -26.09
C LEU A 114 -18.78 10.03 -25.70
N GLY A 115 -19.26 10.90 -24.79
CA GLY A 115 -20.66 10.91 -24.39
C GLY A 115 -21.61 11.23 -25.54
N LYS A 116 -21.24 12.14 -26.44
CA LYS A 116 -22.02 12.44 -27.66
C LYS A 116 -22.05 11.24 -28.62
N LYS A 117 -20.95 10.51 -28.77
CA LYS A 117 -20.84 9.29 -29.57
C LYS A 117 -21.64 8.13 -28.99
N GLY A 118 -21.83 8.11 -27.69
CA GLY A 118 -22.51 7.07 -26.92
C GLY A 118 -21.54 6.11 -26.22
N VAL A 119 -21.70 6.00 -24.90
CA VAL A 119 -20.95 5.07 -24.05
C VAL A 119 -21.88 3.98 -23.54
N LEU A 120 -21.53 2.72 -23.80
CA LEU A 120 -22.32 1.56 -23.39
C LEU A 120 -22.22 1.32 -21.90
N LEU A 121 -21.00 1.29 -21.35
CA LEU A 121 -20.74 1.02 -19.94
C LEU A 121 -19.71 2.00 -19.40
N MET A 122 -19.95 2.53 -18.21
CA MET A 122 -18.96 3.27 -17.45
C MET A 122 -18.59 2.49 -16.17
N LEU A 123 -17.29 2.37 -15.93
CA LEU A 123 -16.67 1.95 -14.68
C LEU A 123 -16.04 3.18 -14.06
N ALA A 124 -16.55 3.66 -12.91
CA ALA A 124 -16.02 4.87 -12.30
C ALA A 124 -15.62 4.65 -10.83
N GLU A 125 -14.48 5.24 -10.46
CA GLU A 125 -13.97 5.23 -9.11
C GLU A 125 -14.96 5.84 -8.10
N SER A 126 -14.87 5.42 -6.82
CA SER A 126 -15.84 5.79 -5.81
C SER A 126 -15.23 6.27 -4.49
N THR A 127 -13.91 6.45 -4.42
CA THR A 127 -13.14 6.68 -3.19
C THR A 127 -13.67 7.84 -2.35
N ASN A 128 -13.97 8.98 -2.95
CA ASN A 128 -14.48 10.17 -2.26
C ASN A 128 -15.96 10.46 -2.49
N VAL A 129 -16.75 9.51 -2.93
CA VAL A 129 -18.17 9.69 -3.22
C VAL A 129 -19.00 10.17 -2.01
N GLU A 130 -18.53 9.98 -0.78
CA GLU A 130 -19.19 10.46 0.44
C GLU A 130 -18.89 11.94 0.71
N ARG A 131 -17.87 12.50 0.09
CA ARG A 131 -17.47 13.90 0.29
C ARG A 131 -18.25 14.83 -0.65
N PRO A 132 -19.01 15.81 -0.11
CA PRO A 132 -19.70 16.79 -0.93
C PRO A 132 -18.71 17.78 -1.57
N GLY A 133 -19.12 18.45 -2.64
CA GLY A 133 -18.37 19.49 -3.31
C GLY A 133 -17.29 18.94 -4.24
N TYR A 134 -16.18 19.66 -4.31
CA TYR A 134 -15.05 19.44 -5.22
C TYR A 134 -13.78 19.15 -4.44
N THR A 135 -12.89 18.39 -5.02
CA THR A 135 -11.52 18.21 -4.54
C THR A 135 -10.72 19.47 -4.82
N MET A 136 -9.98 19.96 -3.83
CA MET A 136 -9.14 21.15 -3.99
C MET A 136 -7.97 20.88 -4.94
N SER A 137 -7.45 22.00 -5.55
CA SER A 137 -6.25 21.95 -6.37
C SER A 137 -4.98 21.77 -5.52
N GLU A 138 -3.96 21.11 -6.05
CA GLU A 138 -2.62 21.00 -5.48
C GLU A 138 -1.95 22.37 -5.29
N THR A 139 -2.31 23.39 -6.07
CA THR A 139 -1.81 24.77 -5.91
C THR A 139 -2.16 25.37 -4.56
N VAL A 140 -3.24 24.93 -3.91
CA VAL A 140 -3.61 25.40 -2.55
C VAL A 140 -2.58 24.91 -1.53
N VAL A 141 -2.15 23.66 -1.65
CA VAL A 141 -1.11 23.08 -0.77
C VAL A 141 0.20 23.83 -0.92
N GLY A 142 0.60 24.15 -2.17
CA GLY A 142 1.81 24.92 -2.43
C GLY A 142 1.83 26.27 -1.74
N LYS A 143 0.69 27.00 -1.72
CA LYS A 143 0.57 28.28 -1.00
C LYS A 143 0.68 28.10 0.51
N THR A 144 0.04 27.09 1.08
CA THR A 144 0.14 26.78 2.52
C THR A 144 1.57 26.40 2.90
N LEU A 145 2.23 25.56 2.09
CA LEU A 145 3.63 25.20 2.32
C LEU A 145 4.55 26.45 2.26
N ASP A 146 4.35 27.37 1.32
CA ASP A 146 5.13 28.60 1.22
C ASP A 146 5.03 29.46 2.50
N HIS A 147 3.82 29.59 3.07
CA HIS A 147 3.61 30.27 4.36
C HIS A 147 4.36 29.51 5.49
N LEU A 148 4.27 28.19 5.54
CA LEU A 148 4.98 27.41 6.55
C LEU A 148 6.51 27.54 6.43
N PHE A 149 7.06 27.67 5.22
CA PHE A 149 8.48 27.97 5.02
C PHE A 149 8.87 29.34 5.57
N ILE A 150 8.01 30.37 5.43
CA ILE A 150 8.23 31.74 5.94
C ILE A 150 8.15 31.73 7.47
N ASP A 151 7.09 31.17 8.05
CA ASP A 151 6.83 31.17 9.48
C ASP A 151 7.90 30.40 10.26
N ASN A 152 8.49 29.38 9.63
CA ASN A 152 9.53 28.54 10.19
C ASN A 152 10.94 28.84 9.63
N ALA A 153 11.20 30.11 9.27
CA ALA A 153 12.46 30.50 8.61
C ALA A 153 13.74 30.21 9.45
N LYS A 154 13.62 30.07 10.78
CA LYS A 154 14.74 29.77 11.69
C LYS A 154 14.86 28.31 12.09
N ARG A 155 13.85 27.47 11.80
CA ARG A 155 13.75 26.07 12.22
C ARG A 155 14.12 25.12 11.09
N ARG A 156 14.50 23.89 11.42
CA ARG A 156 14.63 22.83 10.43
C ARG A 156 13.24 22.32 10.02
N LEU A 157 13.02 22.16 8.72
CA LEU A 157 11.78 21.63 8.19
C LEU A 157 11.95 20.14 7.86
N ILE A 158 11.00 19.32 8.32
CA ILE A 158 10.90 17.90 7.96
C ILE A 158 9.50 17.68 7.41
N ILE A 159 9.40 17.36 6.13
CA ILE A 159 8.12 17.21 5.43
C ILE A 159 7.91 15.75 5.06
N ALA A 160 6.93 15.09 5.68
CA ALA A 160 6.54 13.73 5.34
C ALA A 160 5.39 13.77 4.33
N THR A 161 5.57 13.09 3.21
CA THR A 161 4.56 13.00 2.15
C THR A 161 4.60 11.63 1.46
N PHE A 162 3.58 11.34 0.65
CA PHE A 162 3.59 10.17 -0.23
C PHE A 162 4.71 10.31 -1.27
N SER A 163 5.55 9.29 -1.39
CA SER A 163 6.62 9.27 -2.39
C SER A 163 6.11 9.29 -3.83
N SER A 164 4.90 8.77 -4.07
CA SER A 164 4.25 8.79 -5.38
C SER A 164 3.77 10.18 -5.82
N ASN A 165 3.60 11.13 -4.89
CA ASN A 165 3.16 12.48 -5.22
C ASN A 165 4.33 13.35 -5.68
N VAL A 166 4.82 13.08 -6.90
CA VAL A 166 5.95 13.78 -7.54
C VAL A 166 5.69 15.29 -7.63
N GLN A 167 4.45 15.70 -7.88
CA GLN A 167 4.08 17.12 -7.95
C GLN A 167 4.29 17.83 -6.60
N ARG A 168 3.95 17.19 -5.48
CA ARG A 168 4.18 17.71 -4.14
C ARG A 168 5.67 17.80 -3.82
N ILE A 169 6.43 16.76 -4.21
CA ILE A 169 7.88 16.76 -4.05
C ILE A 169 8.50 17.91 -4.84
N GLN A 170 8.06 18.15 -6.08
CA GLN A 170 8.51 19.30 -6.90
C GLN A 170 8.21 20.63 -6.19
N GLN A 171 6.99 20.83 -5.67
CA GLN A 171 6.66 22.04 -4.95
C GLN A 171 7.57 22.26 -3.74
N ILE A 172 7.83 21.21 -2.94
CA ILE A 172 8.70 21.32 -1.77
C ILE A 172 10.13 21.69 -2.19
N ILE A 173 10.65 21.09 -3.26
CA ILE A 173 11.99 21.40 -3.79
C ILE A 173 12.06 22.85 -4.30
N ASP A 174 11.05 23.30 -5.02
CA ASP A 174 10.99 24.68 -5.54
C ASP A 174 10.90 25.72 -4.40
N LEU A 175 10.12 25.42 -3.36
CA LEU A 175 10.03 26.24 -2.16
C LEU A 175 11.34 26.25 -1.38
N ALA A 176 11.99 25.10 -1.23
CA ALA A 176 13.30 25.03 -0.60
C ALA A 176 14.34 25.87 -1.36
N ALA A 177 14.33 25.81 -2.71
CA ALA A 177 15.19 26.66 -3.55
C ALA A 177 14.86 28.15 -3.36
N LYS A 178 13.59 28.55 -3.39
CA LYS A 178 13.11 29.91 -3.15
C LYS A 178 13.59 30.47 -1.80
N HIS A 179 13.52 29.65 -0.76
CA HIS A 179 13.90 30.00 0.61
C HIS A 179 15.36 29.67 0.94
N LYS A 180 16.18 29.35 -0.09
CA LYS A 180 17.64 29.07 0.02
C LYS A 180 18.00 27.93 0.96
N ARG A 181 17.13 26.92 1.10
CA ARG A 181 17.36 25.71 1.88
C ARG A 181 17.94 24.60 1.03
N LYS A 182 18.80 23.76 1.61
CA LYS A 182 19.20 22.49 1.05
C LYS A 182 18.10 21.45 1.29
N VAL A 183 17.99 20.48 0.41
CA VAL A 183 17.00 19.40 0.49
C VAL A 183 17.71 18.07 0.71
N ALA A 184 17.31 17.31 1.71
CA ALA A 184 17.70 15.92 1.88
C ALA A 184 16.48 15.02 1.68
N LEU A 185 16.63 13.98 0.85
CA LEU A 185 15.58 12.97 0.65
C LEU A 185 15.85 11.77 1.55
N SER A 186 14.82 11.23 2.19
CA SER A 186 14.97 10.10 3.09
C SER A 186 13.82 9.09 2.97
N GLY A 187 14.20 7.82 2.85
CA GLY A 187 13.31 6.68 2.61
C GLY A 187 13.52 6.07 1.24
N ARG A 188 13.57 4.73 1.19
CA ARG A 188 13.87 3.99 -0.05
C ARG A 188 12.90 4.35 -1.19
N SER A 189 11.59 4.30 -0.93
CA SER A 189 10.59 4.65 -1.93
C SER A 189 10.68 6.12 -2.37
N MET A 190 11.03 7.06 -1.47
CA MET A 190 11.23 8.47 -1.81
C MET A 190 12.39 8.63 -2.79
N LEU A 191 13.52 7.98 -2.53
CA LEU A 191 14.69 8.01 -3.41
C LEU A 191 14.37 7.38 -4.76
N ASN A 192 13.81 6.17 -4.79
CA ASN A 192 13.50 5.45 -6.02
C ASN A 192 12.53 6.22 -6.93
N VAL A 193 11.43 6.75 -6.36
CA VAL A 193 10.44 7.51 -7.15
C VAL A 193 11.03 8.84 -7.63
N THR A 194 11.81 9.53 -6.80
CA THR A 194 12.47 10.78 -7.19
C THR A 194 13.45 10.56 -8.34
N GLU A 195 14.28 9.52 -8.27
CA GLU A 195 15.22 9.14 -9.33
C GLU A 195 14.48 8.77 -10.62
N ALA A 196 13.44 7.95 -10.51
CA ALA A 196 12.58 7.57 -11.62
C ALA A 196 11.96 8.80 -12.31
N ALA A 197 11.33 9.70 -11.53
CA ALA A 197 10.71 10.91 -12.05
C ALA A 197 11.72 11.86 -12.69
N GLN A 198 12.91 12.00 -12.11
CA GLN A 198 14.00 12.81 -12.66
C GLN A 198 14.53 12.24 -13.97
N SER A 199 14.70 10.91 -14.06
CA SER A 199 15.21 10.24 -15.27
C SER A 199 14.33 10.44 -16.51
N ILE A 200 13.04 10.67 -16.30
CA ILE A 200 12.06 10.87 -17.38
C ILE A 200 11.67 12.34 -17.59
N GLY A 201 12.21 13.25 -16.77
CA GLY A 201 11.97 14.69 -16.87
C GLY A 201 10.68 15.18 -16.17
N GLU A 202 10.01 14.34 -15.37
CA GLU A 202 8.82 14.68 -14.57
C GLU A 202 9.16 15.43 -13.29
N LEU A 203 10.41 15.38 -12.85
CA LEU A 203 10.92 16.11 -11.69
C LEU A 203 12.21 16.85 -12.08
N THR A 204 12.24 18.14 -11.78
CA THR A 204 13.41 19.00 -12.01
C THR A 204 14.03 19.42 -10.69
N ILE A 205 15.30 19.13 -10.50
CA ILE A 205 16.02 19.42 -9.26
C ILE A 205 17.13 20.44 -9.57
N PRO A 206 17.08 21.66 -9.01
CA PRO A 206 18.12 22.67 -9.22
C PRO A 206 19.49 22.18 -8.75
N LYS A 207 20.52 22.52 -9.50
CA LYS A 207 21.90 22.13 -9.18
C LYS A 207 22.31 22.55 -7.76
N GLY A 208 22.88 21.61 -7.00
CA GLY A 208 23.43 21.87 -5.68
C GLY A 208 22.40 22.06 -4.56
N ILE A 209 21.09 21.83 -4.80
CA ILE A 209 20.09 21.88 -3.75
C ILE A 209 20.02 20.58 -2.94
N LEU A 210 20.17 19.43 -3.63
CA LEU A 210 20.19 18.13 -2.94
C LEU A 210 21.49 17.93 -2.18
N VAL A 211 21.33 17.36 -0.99
CA VAL A 211 22.40 16.90 -0.12
C VAL A 211 22.09 15.48 0.36
N ASP A 212 23.14 14.70 0.54
CA ASP A 212 23.01 13.37 1.12
C ASP A 212 22.57 13.47 2.58
N ILE A 213 21.63 12.61 2.99
CA ILE A 213 21.12 12.57 4.38
C ILE A 213 22.25 12.30 5.40
N ASP A 214 23.30 11.61 5.01
CA ASP A 214 24.46 11.35 5.88
C ASP A 214 25.39 12.58 6.05
N ARG A 215 25.23 13.62 5.22
CA ARG A 215 26.05 14.83 5.20
C ARG A 215 25.35 16.06 5.81
N ILE A 216 24.13 15.94 6.28
CA ILE A 216 23.35 17.08 6.78
C ILE A 216 23.88 17.68 8.09
N LYS A 217 24.70 16.96 8.84
CA LYS A 217 25.22 17.40 10.16
C LYS A 217 25.97 18.74 10.13
N ASN A 218 26.48 19.13 8.97
CA ASN A 218 27.24 20.40 8.79
C ASN A 218 26.38 21.53 8.22
N ILE A 219 25.05 21.32 8.08
CA ILE A 219 24.11 22.33 7.56
C ILE A 219 23.32 22.88 8.74
N ALA A 220 23.21 24.21 8.81
CA ALA A 220 22.42 24.83 9.86
C ALA A 220 20.94 24.47 9.69
N ASP A 221 20.23 24.25 10.79
CA ASP A 221 18.80 23.82 10.77
C ASP A 221 17.93 24.71 9.89
N LYS A 222 18.09 26.04 9.98
CA LYS A 222 17.35 27.02 9.16
C LYS A 222 17.57 26.86 7.65
N ASP A 223 18.67 26.24 7.24
CA ASP A 223 19.07 26.08 5.85
C ASP A 223 18.77 24.66 5.32
N LEU A 224 18.07 23.82 6.13
CA LEU A 224 17.77 22.42 5.79
C LEU A 224 16.25 22.17 5.71
N CYS A 225 15.87 21.42 4.68
CA CYS A 225 14.55 20.81 4.50
C CYS A 225 14.74 19.31 4.23
N ILE A 226 14.10 18.45 5.02
CA ILE A 226 14.15 17.00 4.82
C ILE A 226 12.80 16.55 4.29
N ILE A 227 12.77 15.86 3.16
CA ILE A 227 11.56 15.20 2.62
C ILE A 227 11.65 13.73 2.97
N SER A 228 10.64 13.21 3.68
CA SER A 228 10.69 11.84 4.21
C SER A 228 9.44 11.02 3.88
N THR A 229 9.57 9.71 3.99
CA THR A 229 8.45 8.77 4.05
C THR A 229 7.89 8.70 5.48
N GLY A 230 6.72 8.06 5.65
CA GLY A 230 6.13 7.82 6.97
C GLY A 230 4.94 8.69 7.27
N SER A 231 4.34 9.30 6.26
CA SER A 231 3.12 10.09 6.40
C SER A 231 1.90 9.29 6.87
N GLN A 232 1.96 7.95 6.83
CA GLN A 232 0.91 7.04 7.28
C GLN A 232 1.24 6.30 8.59
N GLY A 233 2.36 6.64 9.23
CA GLY A 233 2.76 6.02 10.50
C GLY A 233 3.22 4.56 10.38
N GLU A 234 3.68 4.15 9.20
CA GLU A 234 4.17 2.81 8.94
C GLU A 234 5.40 2.52 9.84
N PRO A 235 5.46 1.37 10.52
CA PRO A 235 6.46 1.11 11.57
C PRO A 235 7.92 1.25 11.11
N MET A 236 8.21 0.88 9.86
CA MET A 236 9.57 0.91 9.31
C MET A 236 9.88 2.19 8.50
N SER A 237 8.95 3.13 8.46
CA SER A 237 9.13 4.38 7.73
C SER A 237 10.07 5.34 8.44
N VAL A 238 10.64 6.28 7.68
CA VAL A 238 11.65 7.20 8.21
C VAL A 238 11.11 8.08 9.32
N LEU A 239 9.93 8.71 9.13
CA LEU A 239 9.36 9.59 10.16
C LEU A 239 9.02 8.83 11.44
N THR A 240 8.48 7.61 11.34
CA THR A 240 8.18 6.76 12.50
C THR A 240 9.44 6.41 13.28
N ARG A 241 10.52 6.06 12.57
CA ARG A 241 11.82 5.77 13.18
C ARG A 241 12.46 7.01 13.81
N MET A 242 12.35 8.20 13.18
CA MET A 242 12.78 9.47 13.77
C MET A 242 12.00 9.75 15.07
N ALA A 243 10.68 9.54 15.07
CA ALA A 243 9.83 9.71 16.24
C ALA A 243 10.17 8.75 17.39
N ALA A 244 10.73 7.57 17.07
CA ALA A 244 11.15 6.53 18.03
C ALA A 244 12.63 6.59 18.42
N ASP A 245 13.42 7.58 17.98
CA ASP A 245 14.89 7.67 18.11
C ASP A 245 15.66 6.50 17.46
N ASP A 246 15.07 5.82 16.53
CA ASP A 246 15.67 4.70 15.78
C ASP A 246 16.19 5.10 14.40
N PHE A 247 16.47 6.40 14.16
CA PHE A 247 17.02 6.90 12.93
C PHE A 247 18.26 7.73 13.19
N GLN A 248 19.45 7.11 12.97
CA GLN A 248 20.75 7.65 13.38
C GLN A 248 21.14 8.96 12.68
N GLN A 249 20.64 9.20 11.45
CA GLN A 249 21.00 10.37 10.65
C GLN A 249 20.35 11.66 11.16
N VAL A 250 19.15 11.55 11.75
CA VAL A 250 18.36 12.72 12.18
C VAL A 250 17.81 12.46 13.58
N LYS A 251 18.21 13.31 14.52
CA LYS A 251 17.61 13.38 15.85
C LYS A 251 16.61 14.54 15.87
N ILE A 252 15.38 14.29 16.29
CA ILE A 252 14.33 15.31 16.43
C ILE A 252 14.59 16.14 17.68
N THR A 253 14.43 17.44 17.55
CA THR A 253 14.62 18.45 18.60
C THR A 253 13.46 19.44 18.64
N ASP A 254 13.47 20.33 19.61
CA ASP A 254 12.53 21.45 19.75
C ASP A 254 12.71 22.52 18.67
N ASN A 255 13.82 22.50 17.92
CA ASN A 255 14.07 23.38 16.77
C ASN A 255 13.54 22.82 15.44
N ASP A 256 12.75 21.75 15.48
CA ASP A 256 12.16 21.11 14.28
C ASP A 256 10.70 21.52 14.11
N THR A 257 10.31 21.76 12.86
CA THR A 257 8.92 21.78 12.44
C THR A 257 8.68 20.62 11.48
N ILE A 258 7.77 19.73 11.87
CA ILE A 258 7.42 18.54 11.11
C ILE A 258 6.07 18.77 10.44
N ILE A 259 6.03 18.65 9.11
CA ILE A 259 4.83 18.83 8.29
C ILE A 259 4.43 17.45 7.74
N ILE A 260 3.27 16.94 8.18
CA ILE A 260 2.72 15.68 7.66
C ILE A 260 1.75 16.00 6.53
N SER A 261 2.28 16.11 5.32
CA SER A 261 1.55 16.50 4.10
C SER A 261 0.81 15.31 3.48
N ALA A 262 -0.06 14.69 4.27
CA ALA A 262 -0.92 13.56 3.92
C ALA A 262 -2.14 13.52 4.84
N SER A 263 -3.28 13.02 4.34
CA SER A 263 -4.41 12.63 5.18
C SER A 263 -4.31 11.14 5.54
N PRO A 264 -4.80 10.73 6.72
CA PRO A 264 -4.84 9.32 7.11
C PRO A 264 -5.61 8.48 6.08
N ILE A 265 -5.00 7.38 5.64
CA ILE A 265 -5.72 6.31 4.98
C ILE A 265 -6.55 5.57 6.04
N PRO A 266 -7.83 5.25 5.78
CA PRO A 266 -8.66 4.53 6.75
C PRO A 266 -7.97 3.30 7.34
N GLY A 267 -7.90 3.24 8.68
CA GLY A 267 -7.19 2.19 9.42
C GLY A 267 -5.79 2.59 9.94
N ASN A 268 -5.18 3.66 9.42
CA ASN A 268 -3.86 4.12 9.86
C ASN A 268 -3.91 5.23 10.93
N GLU A 269 -5.09 5.70 11.31
CA GLU A 269 -5.27 6.86 12.19
C GLU A 269 -4.50 6.71 13.50
N ARG A 270 -4.61 5.53 14.14
CA ARG A 270 -3.94 5.25 15.42
C ARG A 270 -2.43 5.35 15.30
N SER A 271 -1.86 4.79 14.24
CA SER A 271 -0.41 4.79 14.00
C SER A 271 0.11 6.21 13.75
N ILE A 272 -0.61 6.99 12.95
CA ILE A 272 -0.25 8.39 12.66
C ILE A 272 -0.30 9.24 13.94
N TYR A 273 -1.39 9.16 14.72
CA TYR A 273 -1.49 9.93 15.96
C TYR A 273 -0.45 9.50 17.01
N GLN A 274 -0.04 8.23 17.02
CA GLN A 274 1.06 7.81 17.88
C GLN A 274 2.39 8.45 17.47
N VAL A 275 2.68 8.53 16.17
CA VAL A 275 3.87 9.22 15.65
C VAL A 275 3.81 10.71 16.03
N ILE A 276 2.69 11.40 15.79
CA ILE A 276 2.48 12.80 16.12
C ILE A 276 2.73 13.03 17.63
N ASN A 277 2.15 12.23 18.52
CA ASN A 277 2.36 12.33 19.95
C ASN A 277 3.83 12.15 20.35
N ASN A 278 4.55 11.22 19.72
CA ASN A 278 5.96 11.01 20.00
C ASN A 278 6.81 12.20 19.54
N LEU A 279 6.47 12.84 18.43
CA LEU A 279 7.14 14.05 17.94
C LEU A 279 6.92 15.25 18.89
N TYR A 280 5.69 15.47 19.37
CA TYR A 280 5.41 16.48 20.40
C TYR A 280 6.18 16.24 21.71
N LYS A 281 6.31 14.99 22.15
CA LYS A 281 7.12 14.65 23.35
C LYS A 281 8.60 15.02 23.20
N LYS A 282 9.10 15.16 21.97
CA LYS A 282 10.47 15.63 21.69
C LYS A 282 10.59 17.14 21.60
N GLY A 283 9.49 17.87 21.77
CA GLY A 283 9.44 19.33 21.70
C GLY A 283 9.27 19.89 20.27
N ALA A 284 9.16 19.03 19.26
CA ALA A 284 8.97 19.47 17.89
C ALA A 284 7.58 20.09 17.68
N GLU A 285 7.49 21.06 16.79
CA GLU A 285 6.22 21.57 16.28
C GLU A 285 5.72 20.63 15.18
N VAL A 286 4.43 20.26 15.21
CA VAL A 286 3.87 19.32 14.23
C VAL A 286 2.64 19.94 13.55
N VAL A 287 2.71 20.07 12.23
CA VAL A 287 1.62 20.56 11.38
C VAL A 287 1.06 19.37 10.59
N TYR A 288 -0.26 19.15 10.63
CA TYR A 288 -0.95 18.07 9.94
C TYR A 288 -2.33 18.51 9.46
N ASP A 289 -2.98 17.71 8.60
CA ASP A 289 -4.14 18.10 7.79
C ASP A 289 -5.33 18.68 8.56
N SER A 290 -5.53 18.28 9.82
CA SER A 290 -6.59 18.87 10.67
C SER A 290 -6.25 20.27 11.20
N ILE A 291 -5.00 20.73 11.09
CA ILE A 291 -4.55 22.05 11.52
C ILE A 291 -4.45 23.00 10.32
N GLU A 292 -3.84 22.54 9.23
CA GLU A 292 -3.58 23.32 8.02
C GLU A 292 -3.91 22.53 6.76
N LYS A 293 -4.28 23.22 5.67
CA LYS A 293 -4.58 22.61 4.37
C LYS A 293 -3.30 22.21 3.63
N ILE A 294 -2.61 21.20 4.14
CA ILE A 294 -1.33 20.71 3.62
C ILE A 294 -1.46 19.43 2.79
N HIS A 295 -2.66 18.94 2.60
CA HIS A 295 -2.96 17.80 1.76
C HIS A 295 -4.25 18.02 0.96
N VAL A 296 -4.28 17.47 -0.25
CA VAL A 296 -5.49 17.33 -1.07
C VAL A 296 -5.54 15.92 -1.63
N SER A 297 -6.74 15.38 -1.74
CA SER A 297 -6.97 14.06 -2.32
C SER A 297 -6.68 14.06 -3.82
N GLY A 298 -6.30 12.88 -4.36
CA GLY A 298 -6.25 12.62 -5.79
C GLY A 298 -7.59 12.21 -6.41
N HIS A 299 -8.62 11.97 -5.58
CA HIS A 299 -9.89 11.35 -5.99
C HIS A 299 -11.04 12.35 -6.02
N ALA A 300 -11.97 12.11 -6.95
CA ALA A 300 -13.12 12.96 -7.21
C ALA A 300 -14.15 12.94 -6.08
N CYS A 301 -14.57 14.13 -5.62
CA CYS A 301 -15.73 14.34 -4.75
C CYS A 301 -17.05 14.28 -5.55
N GLN A 302 -18.20 14.41 -4.87
CA GLN A 302 -19.52 14.21 -5.47
C GLN A 302 -19.80 15.04 -6.72
N GLU A 303 -19.43 16.33 -6.71
CA GLU A 303 -19.73 17.20 -7.85
C GLU A 303 -18.88 16.83 -9.09
N GLU A 304 -17.66 16.40 -8.87
CA GLU A 304 -16.77 15.93 -9.94
C GLU A 304 -17.29 14.63 -10.55
N LEU A 305 -17.75 13.68 -9.73
CA LEU A 305 -18.41 12.46 -10.19
C LEU A 305 -19.67 12.78 -11.01
N LYS A 306 -20.50 13.73 -10.56
CA LYS A 306 -21.69 14.18 -11.32
C LYS A 306 -21.31 14.78 -12.68
N ILE A 307 -20.21 15.54 -12.76
CA ILE A 307 -19.70 16.08 -14.02
C ILE A 307 -19.35 14.95 -14.98
N ILE A 308 -18.61 13.94 -14.54
CA ILE A 308 -18.24 12.79 -15.38
C ILE A 308 -19.47 12.02 -15.84
N HIS A 309 -20.43 11.72 -14.95
CA HIS A 309 -21.70 11.11 -15.34
C HIS A 309 -22.44 11.93 -16.41
N SER A 310 -22.47 13.25 -16.26
CA SER A 310 -23.15 14.17 -17.17
C SER A 310 -22.47 14.30 -18.54
N LEU A 311 -21.13 14.20 -18.58
CA LEU A 311 -20.36 14.24 -19.80
C LEU A 311 -20.42 12.92 -20.57
N ILE A 312 -20.23 11.80 -19.86
CA ILE A 312 -20.15 10.45 -20.44
C ILE A 312 -21.55 9.90 -20.80
N LYS A 313 -22.57 10.19 -20.00
CA LYS A 313 -23.97 9.72 -20.17
C LYS A 313 -24.05 8.23 -20.48
N PRO A 314 -23.49 7.36 -19.61
CA PRO A 314 -23.39 5.94 -19.90
C PRO A 314 -24.77 5.29 -19.95
N LYS A 315 -24.95 4.29 -20.82
CA LYS A 315 -26.15 3.46 -20.82
C LYS A 315 -26.22 2.57 -19.59
N PHE A 316 -25.07 1.99 -19.18
CA PHE A 316 -24.90 1.15 -18.02
C PHE A 316 -23.76 1.63 -17.13
N PHE A 317 -23.84 1.34 -15.84
CA PHE A 317 -22.88 1.83 -14.85
C PHE A 317 -22.51 0.78 -13.82
N ILE A 318 -21.22 0.69 -13.50
CA ILE A 318 -20.66 -0.09 -12.38
C ILE A 318 -19.73 0.84 -11.60
N PRO A 319 -20.02 1.12 -10.32
CA PRO A 319 -19.05 1.78 -9.46
C PRO A 319 -17.90 0.82 -9.15
N VAL A 320 -16.68 1.34 -9.18
CA VAL A 320 -15.46 0.59 -8.86
C VAL A 320 -14.59 1.38 -7.89
N HIS A 321 -13.48 0.79 -7.42
CA HIS A 321 -12.45 1.45 -6.61
C HIS A 321 -13.01 2.12 -5.34
N GLY A 322 -13.27 1.30 -4.33
CA GLY A 322 -13.80 1.73 -3.04
C GLY A 322 -14.36 0.56 -2.23
N GLU A 323 -14.62 0.80 -0.96
CA GLU A 323 -15.32 -0.15 -0.11
C GLU A 323 -16.79 -0.27 -0.54
N TYR A 324 -17.48 -1.33 -0.13
CA TYR A 324 -18.88 -1.58 -0.45
C TYR A 324 -19.80 -0.37 -0.15
N ARG A 325 -19.56 0.35 0.95
CA ARG A 325 -20.29 1.58 1.30
C ARG A 325 -20.13 2.67 0.26
N HIS A 326 -18.93 2.85 -0.26
CA HIS A 326 -18.64 3.83 -1.33
C HIS A 326 -19.35 3.44 -2.62
N LEU A 327 -19.23 2.18 -3.05
CA LEU A 327 -19.90 1.68 -4.26
C LEU A 327 -21.41 1.86 -4.18
N LYS A 328 -22.01 1.54 -3.03
CA LYS A 328 -23.45 1.71 -2.79
C LYS A 328 -23.86 3.19 -2.81
N LYS A 329 -23.03 4.07 -2.25
CA LYS A 329 -23.26 5.52 -2.28
C LYS A 329 -23.18 6.08 -3.70
N HIS A 330 -22.25 5.57 -4.51
CA HIS A 330 -22.13 5.97 -5.92
C HIS A 330 -23.34 5.52 -6.76
N ILE A 331 -23.88 4.33 -6.52
CA ILE A 331 -25.19 3.92 -7.09
C ILE A 331 -26.29 4.92 -6.74
N SER A 332 -26.35 5.38 -5.47
CA SER A 332 -27.33 6.38 -5.05
C SER A 332 -27.13 7.73 -5.73
N LEU A 333 -25.87 8.14 -5.92
CA LEU A 333 -25.53 9.34 -6.68
C LEU A 333 -25.99 9.22 -8.14
N ALA A 334 -25.71 8.11 -8.81
CA ALA A 334 -26.12 7.86 -10.19
C ALA A 334 -27.67 7.85 -10.33
N LYS A 335 -28.39 7.31 -9.35
CA LYS A 335 -29.86 7.40 -9.29
C LYS A 335 -30.35 8.85 -9.21
N SER A 336 -29.70 9.69 -8.40
CA SER A 336 -30.04 11.12 -8.31
C SER A 336 -29.86 11.88 -9.64
N LEU A 337 -29.00 11.35 -10.53
CA LEU A 337 -28.79 11.85 -11.88
C LEU A 337 -29.75 11.23 -12.94
N GLY A 338 -30.71 10.40 -12.50
CA GLY A 338 -31.76 9.84 -13.34
C GLY A 338 -31.50 8.41 -13.83
N MET A 339 -30.39 7.76 -13.47
CA MET A 339 -30.14 6.36 -13.83
C MET A 339 -31.11 5.43 -13.09
N LYS A 340 -31.61 4.42 -13.77
CA LYS A 340 -32.58 3.44 -13.24
C LYS A 340 -31.85 2.19 -12.71
N ASP A 341 -32.48 1.45 -11.79
CA ASP A 341 -31.87 0.27 -11.16
C ASP A 341 -31.35 -0.77 -12.14
N HIS A 342 -32.07 -1.05 -13.22
CA HIS A 342 -31.65 -2.01 -14.24
C HIS A 342 -30.46 -1.53 -15.10
N GLN A 343 -30.02 -0.29 -14.97
CA GLN A 343 -28.86 0.28 -15.66
C GLN A 343 -27.59 0.20 -14.82
N MET A 344 -27.68 -0.26 -13.58
CA MET A 344 -26.58 -0.25 -12.63
C MET A 344 -26.37 -1.61 -11.98
N ILE A 345 -25.13 -2.03 -11.82
CA ILE A 345 -24.76 -3.22 -11.09
C ILE A 345 -23.77 -2.84 -9.98
N LEU A 346 -24.09 -3.24 -8.75
CA LEU A 346 -23.12 -3.27 -7.65
C LEU A 346 -22.41 -4.62 -7.71
N ALA A 347 -21.15 -4.60 -8.19
CA ALA A 347 -20.31 -5.79 -8.32
C ALA A 347 -19.36 -5.92 -7.13
N GLU A 348 -19.14 -7.15 -6.70
CA GLU A 348 -18.16 -7.55 -5.70
C GLU A 348 -16.99 -8.30 -6.38
N LEU A 349 -15.93 -8.55 -5.64
CA LEU A 349 -14.81 -9.34 -6.14
C LEU A 349 -15.29 -10.72 -6.61
N GLY A 350 -14.86 -11.10 -7.81
CA GLY A 350 -15.27 -12.35 -8.47
C GLY A 350 -16.58 -12.29 -9.22
N ASP A 351 -17.40 -11.24 -9.08
CA ASP A 351 -18.59 -11.10 -9.92
C ASP A 351 -18.18 -10.81 -11.37
N THR A 352 -18.64 -11.65 -12.31
CA THR A 352 -18.55 -11.32 -13.73
C THR A 352 -19.78 -10.53 -14.18
N VAL A 353 -19.61 -9.69 -15.19
CA VAL A 353 -20.71 -8.92 -15.76
C VAL A 353 -20.75 -9.12 -17.26
N GLU A 354 -21.88 -9.57 -17.77
CA GLU A 354 -22.14 -9.70 -19.20
C GLU A 354 -22.86 -8.45 -19.69
N VAL A 355 -22.28 -7.80 -20.70
CA VAL A 355 -22.86 -6.62 -21.32
C VAL A 355 -22.97 -6.80 -22.84
N THR A 356 -24.13 -6.49 -23.38
CA THR A 356 -24.41 -6.40 -24.81
C THR A 356 -25.06 -5.05 -25.12
N ALA A 357 -25.32 -4.77 -26.37
CA ALA A 357 -26.08 -3.57 -26.72
C ALA A 357 -27.47 -3.49 -26.05
N ARG A 358 -28.03 -4.62 -25.58
CA ARG A 358 -29.38 -4.70 -25.01
C ARG A 358 -29.45 -5.26 -23.59
N THR A 359 -28.49 -6.09 -23.18
CA THR A 359 -28.51 -6.80 -21.89
C THR A 359 -27.35 -6.37 -21.00
N PHE A 360 -27.62 -6.31 -19.69
CA PHE A 360 -26.65 -5.97 -18.65
C PHE A 360 -27.02 -6.78 -17.39
N LYS A 361 -26.23 -7.79 -17.08
CA LYS A 361 -26.52 -8.74 -15.98
C LYS A 361 -25.24 -9.29 -15.38
N LYS A 362 -25.32 -9.74 -14.12
CA LYS A 362 -24.25 -10.55 -13.52
C LYS A 362 -24.21 -11.93 -14.17
N GLY A 363 -23.01 -12.40 -14.42
CA GLY A 363 -22.71 -13.75 -14.85
C GLY A 363 -22.31 -14.65 -13.67
N GLU A 364 -21.66 -15.75 -13.96
CA GLU A 364 -21.14 -16.67 -12.95
C GLU A 364 -19.95 -16.05 -12.18
N LYS A 365 -19.87 -16.32 -10.87
CA LYS A 365 -18.72 -15.89 -10.07
C LYS A 365 -17.47 -16.68 -10.42
N VAL A 366 -16.34 -15.99 -10.51
CA VAL A 366 -15.02 -16.61 -10.62
C VAL A 366 -14.34 -16.63 -9.25
N PRO A 367 -13.42 -17.59 -9.00
CA PRO A 367 -12.64 -17.60 -7.77
C PRO A 367 -11.94 -16.26 -7.55
N SER A 368 -12.10 -15.68 -6.37
CA SER A 368 -11.54 -14.39 -5.98
C SER A 368 -11.18 -14.43 -4.50
N GLY A 369 -10.38 -13.47 -4.06
CA GLY A 369 -9.99 -13.32 -2.66
C GLY A 369 -8.58 -12.79 -2.53
N SER A 370 -8.17 -12.57 -1.27
CA SER A 370 -6.82 -12.14 -0.96
C SER A 370 -5.83 -13.29 -1.08
N ARG A 371 -4.70 -13.04 -1.70
CA ARG A 371 -3.52 -13.90 -1.65
C ARG A 371 -2.44 -13.20 -0.86
N PHE A 372 -1.87 -13.92 0.09
CA PHE A 372 -0.74 -13.39 0.86
C PHE A 372 0.56 -13.59 0.09
N VAL A 373 1.46 -12.64 0.25
CA VAL A 373 2.80 -12.67 -0.35
C VAL A 373 3.83 -12.75 0.77
N ASP A 374 4.79 -13.66 0.64
CA ASP A 374 5.95 -13.76 1.51
C ASP A 374 7.23 -13.59 0.69
N GLY A 375 7.84 -12.42 0.79
CA GLY A 375 8.95 -12.03 -0.09
C GLY A 375 8.51 -12.02 -1.56
N LEU A 376 9.08 -12.92 -2.37
CA LEU A 376 8.77 -13.08 -3.79
C LEU A 376 7.83 -14.25 -4.08
N SER A 377 7.32 -14.94 -3.05
CA SER A 377 6.46 -16.13 -3.17
C SER A 377 5.01 -15.81 -2.87
N ILE A 378 4.12 -16.36 -3.71
CA ILE A 378 2.66 -16.30 -3.52
C ILE A 378 2.12 -17.64 -3.00
N ASP A 379 2.89 -18.75 -3.16
CA ASP A 379 2.43 -20.09 -2.91
C ASP A 379 2.39 -20.41 -1.41
N ASP A 380 1.28 -21.06 -0.98
CA ASP A 380 1.03 -21.61 0.37
C ASP A 380 1.34 -20.70 1.57
N THR A 381 1.16 -19.41 1.38
CA THR A 381 1.45 -18.39 2.39
C THR A 381 0.44 -18.37 3.55
N GLN A 382 -0.73 -19.02 3.42
CA GLN A 382 -1.75 -19.01 4.48
C GLN A 382 -1.26 -19.71 5.75
N THR A 383 -0.58 -20.88 5.61
CA THR A 383 0.03 -21.61 6.72
C THR A 383 1.12 -20.78 7.36
N THR A 384 2.01 -20.22 6.56
CA THR A 384 3.12 -19.38 7.02
C THR A 384 2.63 -18.13 7.76
N VAL A 385 1.62 -17.45 7.23
CA VAL A 385 1.03 -16.26 7.90
C VAL A 385 0.38 -16.63 9.21
N ARG A 386 -0.39 -17.74 9.26
CA ARG A 386 -1.01 -18.23 10.48
C ARG A 386 0.03 -18.61 11.53
N ASP A 387 1.12 -19.27 11.14
CA ASP A 387 2.20 -19.63 12.03
C ASP A 387 2.92 -18.39 12.59
N ARG A 388 3.17 -17.37 11.77
CA ARG A 388 3.75 -16.09 12.21
C ARG A 388 2.85 -15.36 13.20
N VAL A 389 1.54 -15.32 12.97
CA VAL A 389 0.58 -14.72 13.90
C VAL A 389 0.63 -15.47 15.23
N HIS A 390 0.55 -16.81 15.21
CA HIS A 390 0.60 -17.66 16.40
C HIS A 390 1.92 -17.48 17.18
N LEU A 391 3.06 -17.47 16.47
CA LEU A 391 4.37 -17.20 17.08
C LEU A 391 4.45 -15.80 17.71
N GLY A 392 3.85 -14.80 17.05
CA GLY A 392 3.85 -13.42 17.53
C GLY A 392 2.94 -13.17 18.73
N GLU A 393 1.81 -13.87 18.81
CA GLU A 393 0.82 -13.72 19.88
C GLU A 393 1.18 -14.55 21.13
N ASP A 394 1.52 -15.82 20.93
CA ASP A 394 1.64 -16.82 22.03
C ASP A 394 3.06 -17.32 22.25
N GLY A 395 3.98 -17.08 21.32
CA GLY A 395 5.37 -17.49 21.43
C GLY A 395 5.63 -18.97 21.06
N LEU A 396 6.83 -19.44 21.41
CA LEU A 396 7.36 -20.76 21.01
C LEU A 396 7.96 -21.50 22.20
N VAL A 397 7.67 -22.81 22.29
CA VAL A 397 8.28 -23.75 23.24
C VAL A 397 8.82 -24.95 22.46
N ILE A 398 10.09 -25.26 22.64
CA ILE A 398 10.79 -26.36 21.98
C ILE A 398 11.23 -27.39 23.04
N PRO A 399 10.47 -28.49 23.21
CA PRO A 399 10.94 -29.66 23.95
C PRO A 399 12.09 -30.34 23.23
N LEU A 400 13.22 -30.56 23.93
CA LEU A 400 14.40 -31.23 23.40
C LEU A 400 14.56 -32.58 24.12
N CYS A 401 14.55 -33.67 23.36
CA CYS A 401 14.68 -35.02 23.90
C CYS A 401 15.77 -35.77 23.13
N CYS A 402 16.64 -36.49 23.87
CA CYS A 402 17.65 -37.36 23.34
C CYS A 402 17.31 -38.81 23.73
N ILE A 403 17.18 -39.70 22.76
CA ILE A 403 16.82 -41.10 22.96
C ILE A 403 17.88 -42.03 22.36
N SER A 404 18.10 -43.20 22.95
CA SER A 404 18.98 -44.19 22.39
C SER A 404 18.31 -44.90 21.19
N SER A 405 19.02 -44.98 20.08
CA SER A 405 18.58 -45.73 18.89
C SER A 405 18.53 -47.23 19.15
N GLU A 406 19.35 -47.75 20.13
CA GLU A 406 19.41 -49.19 20.47
C GLU A 406 18.35 -49.59 21.48
N SER A 407 18.20 -48.85 22.60
CA SER A 407 17.28 -49.21 23.68
C SER A 407 15.93 -48.52 23.62
N GLY A 408 15.81 -47.40 22.91
CA GLY A 408 14.61 -46.53 22.88
C GLY A 408 14.44 -45.76 24.19
N GLU A 409 15.41 -45.77 25.12
CA GLU A 409 15.32 -45.08 26.38
C GLU A 409 15.80 -43.64 26.29
N ILE A 410 15.31 -42.77 27.19
CA ILE A 410 15.76 -41.38 27.31
C ILE A 410 17.20 -41.37 27.83
N MET A 411 18.14 -40.87 27.00
CA MET A 411 19.57 -40.82 27.34
C MET A 411 19.91 -39.76 28.39
N GLN A 412 19.17 -38.66 28.38
CA GLN A 412 19.33 -37.59 29.35
C GLN A 412 18.01 -36.88 29.60
N ARG A 413 17.86 -36.24 30.76
CA ARG A 413 16.67 -35.48 31.11
C ARG A 413 16.33 -34.49 30.02
N PRO A 414 15.06 -34.40 29.53
CA PRO A 414 14.65 -33.48 28.52
C PRO A 414 14.97 -32.02 28.87
N ASP A 415 15.30 -31.21 27.91
CA ASP A 415 15.43 -29.77 28.07
C ASP A 415 14.34 -29.00 27.32
N VAL A 416 14.16 -27.71 27.65
CA VAL A 416 13.07 -26.90 27.09
C VAL A 416 13.58 -25.50 26.72
N VAL A 417 13.56 -25.17 25.46
CA VAL A 417 13.86 -23.80 24.99
C VAL A 417 12.57 -23.02 24.84
N VAL A 418 12.51 -21.82 25.37
CA VAL A 418 11.32 -20.96 25.38
C VAL A 418 11.64 -19.60 24.73
N ARG A 419 10.76 -19.12 23.87
CA ARG A 419 10.83 -17.78 23.29
C ARG A 419 9.43 -17.15 23.27
N GLY A 420 9.32 -15.90 23.75
CA GLY A 420 8.06 -15.16 23.75
C GLY A 420 6.99 -15.67 24.73
N VAL A 421 7.34 -16.57 25.66
CA VAL A 421 6.44 -17.09 26.72
C VAL A 421 7.09 -16.84 28.08
N ILE A 422 6.31 -16.36 29.03
CA ILE A 422 6.76 -16.17 30.42
C ILE A 422 6.44 -17.45 31.20
N LEU A 423 7.49 -18.21 31.59
CA LEU A 423 7.39 -19.38 32.43
C LEU A 423 8.36 -19.26 33.62
N THR A 424 7.95 -19.70 34.80
CA THR A 424 8.82 -19.78 35.98
C THR A 424 9.75 -20.98 35.86
N ASN A 425 10.84 -21.01 36.65
CA ASN A 425 11.75 -22.16 36.71
C ASN A 425 11.01 -23.44 37.15
N GLU A 426 10.06 -23.33 38.08
CA GLU A 426 9.22 -24.47 38.53
C GLU A 426 8.37 -24.99 37.36
N GLN A 427 7.76 -24.11 36.57
CA GLN A 427 6.97 -24.50 35.41
C GLN A 427 7.82 -25.15 34.31
N LEU A 428 9.07 -24.73 34.15
CA LEU A 428 10.00 -25.35 33.20
C LEU A 428 10.36 -26.79 33.66
N GLU A 429 10.61 -26.99 34.95
CA GLU A 429 10.85 -28.33 35.49
C GLU A 429 9.61 -29.23 35.39
N ASP A 430 8.42 -28.70 35.71
CA ASP A 430 7.14 -29.41 35.48
C ASP A 430 6.96 -29.86 34.02
N ILE A 431 7.34 -29.01 33.05
CA ILE A 431 7.27 -29.35 31.61
C ILE A 431 8.23 -30.50 31.29
N LYS A 432 9.47 -30.51 31.86
CA LYS A 432 10.41 -31.61 31.65
C LYS A 432 9.83 -32.92 32.17
N ASP A 433 9.21 -32.92 33.35
CA ASP A 433 8.54 -34.07 33.95
C ASP A 433 7.34 -34.54 33.12
N VAL A 434 6.58 -33.61 32.55
CA VAL A 434 5.48 -33.94 31.62
C VAL A 434 5.99 -34.62 30.35
N ILE A 435 7.15 -34.21 29.84
CA ILE A 435 7.79 -34.80 28.66
C ILE A 435 8.24 -36.22 28.98
N GLU A 436 8.99 -36.42 30.10
CA GLU A 436 9.46 -37.75 30.55
C GLU A 436 8.31 -38.73 30.76
N LYS A 437 7.25 -38.30 31.47
CA LYS A 437 6.04 -39.12 31.67
C LYS A 437 5.29 -39.43 30.38
N THR A 438 5.38 -38.55 29.39
CA THR A 438 4.72 -38.78 28.09
C THR A 438 5.52 -39.79 27.29
N ILE A 439 6.83 -39.67 27.20
CA ILE A 439 7.73 -40.61 26.49
C ILE A 439 7.70 -41.99 27.12
N GLY A 440 7.79 -42.05 28.45
CA GLY A 440 7.82 -43.35 29.21
C GLY A 440 6.55 -44.20 29.04
N LYS A 441 5.51 -43.73 28.41
CA LYS A 441 4.31 -44.51 28.07
C LYS A 441 4.38 -45.23 26.71
N TYR A 442 5.43 -44.98 25.94
CA TYR A 442 5.60 -45.51 24.60
C TYR A 442 6.80 -46.46 24.56
N ASP A 443 6.61 -47.61 23.95
CA ASP A 443 7.73 -48.46 23.53
C ASP A 443 8.27 -47.87 22.21
N LEU A 444 9.33 -47.08 22.33
CA LEU A 444 9.92 -46.36 21.21
C LEU A 444 10.55 -47.28 20.17
N LYS A 445 10.88 -48.52 20.52
CA LYS A 445 11.34 -49.57 19.58
C LYS A 445 10.20 -50.11 18.74
N ALA A 446 9.02 -50.24 19.32
CA ALA A 446 7.82 -50.72 18.62
C ALA A 446 7.05 -49.57 17.94
N ALA A 447 7.33 -48.29 18.29
CA ALA A 447 6.74 -47.09 17.70
C ALA A 447 7.31 -46.89 16.28
N GLY A 448 6.69 -47.46 15.29
CA GLY A 448 7.08 -47.36 13.86
C GLY A 448 6.98 -45.92 13.30
N ASP A 449 6.48 -44.94 14.05
CA ASP A 449 6.40 -43.54 13.63
C ASP A 449 6.62 -42.56 14.81
N MET A 450 7.80 -41.97 14.87
CA MET A 450 8.16 -40.89 15.80
C MET A 450 7.21 -39.68 15.74
N ARG A 451 6.39 -39.57 14.70
CA ARG A 451 5.39 -38.47 14.59
C ARG A 451 4.33 -38.59 15.67
N GLU A 452 3.93 -39.83 16.03
CA GLU A 452 2.93 -40.05 17.08
C GLU A 452 3.47 -39.55 18.44
N VAL A 453 4.70 -39.91 18.78
CA VAL A 453 5.37 -39.51 20.02
C VAL A 453 5.50 -37.95 20.05
N LYS A 454 5.97 -37.34 18.97
CA LYS A 454 6.06 -35.87 18.85
C LYS A 454 4.69 -35.21 19.05
N ASN A 455 3.63 -35.75 18.48
CA ASN A 455 2.26 -35.23 18.62
C ASN A 455 1.74 -35.34 20.07
N LYS A 456 2.10 -36.41 20.76
CA LYS A 456 1.71 -36.58 22.18
C LYS A 456 2.48 -35.64 23.10
N ILE A 457 3.79 -35.47 22.91
CA ILE A 457 4.59 -34.47 23.63
C ILE A 457 3.99 -33.08 23.39
N ARG A 458 3.73 -32.73 22.11
CA ARG A 458 3.08 -31.45 21.75
C ARG A 458 1.78 -31.24 22.54
N SER A 459 0.90 -32.22 22.52
CA SER A 459 -0.40 -32.11 23.19
C SER A 459 -0.29 -32.03 24.71
N SER A 460 0.59 -32.84 25.32
CA SER A 460 0.79 -32.84 26.78
C SER A 460 1.39 -31.53 27.30
N VAL A 461 2.43 -31.03 26.63
CA VAL A 461 3.09 -29.76 26.98
C VAL A 461 2.13 -28.61 26.79
N ARG A 462 1.42 -28.57 25.62
CA ARG A 462 0.42 -27.55 25.34
C ARG A 462 -0.68 -27.49 26.40
N ASN A 463 -1.24 -28.64 26.79
CA ASN A 463 -2.30 -28.71 27.80
C ASN A 463 -1.80 -28.23 29.16
N TYR A 464 -0.55 -28.56 29.55
CA TYR A 464 0.07 -28.07 30.77
C TYR A 464 0.15 -26.54 30.74
N ILE A 465 0.75 -25.96 29.70
CA ILE A 465 0.96 -24.52 29.58
C ILE A 465 -0.37 -23.77 29.56
N ILE A 466 -1.35 -24.18 28.77
CA ILE A 466 -2.68 -23.55 28.72
C ILE A 466 -3.32 -23.57 30.12
N LYS A 467 -3.22 -24.70 30.83
CA LYS A 467 -3.80 -24.82 32.20
C LYS A 467 -3.16 -23.84 33.18
N LYS A 468 -1.85 -23.64 33.11
CA LYS A 468 -1.08 -22.83 34.05
C LYS A 468 -1.04 -21.34 33.69
N THR A 469 -0.94 -21.00 32.41
CA THR A 469 -0.68 -19.62 31.96
C THR A 469 -1.80 -18.99 31.14
N LYS A 470 -2.73 -19.80 30.65
CA LYS A 470 -3.77 -19.42 29.66
C LYS A 470 -3.21 -19.06 28.28
N ASN A 471 -1.91 -19.09 28.06
CA ASN A 471 -1.26 -18.90 26.78
C ASN A 471 -1.24 -20.22 26.02
N ASN A 472 -1.22 -20.14 24.68
CA ASN A 472 -1.27 -21.29 23.78
C ASN A 472 -0.07 -21.26 22.79
N PRO A 473 1.18 -21.36 23.29
CA PRO A 473 2.35 -21.21 22.43
C PRO A 473 2.44 -22.34 21.40
N MET A 474 3.16 -22.06 20.34
CA MET A 474 3.55 -23.08 19.37
C MET A 474 4.50 -24.07 20.04
N ILE A 475 4.18 -25.38 20.01
CA ILE A 475 5.04 -26.41 20.59
C ILE A 475 5.70 -27.19 19.45
N LEU A 476 7.05 -27.18 19.42
CA LEU A 476 7.85 -27.88 18.41
C LEU A 476 8.78 -28.91 19.05
N PRO A 477 8.36 -30.16 19.29
CA PRO A 477 9.20 -31.19 19.87
C PRO A 477 10.31 -31.62 18.93
N LEU A 478 11.57 -31.54 19.39
CA LEU A 478 12.74 -32.06 18.70
C LEU A 478 13.21 -33.33 19.45
N ILE A 479 13.19 -34.45 18.76
CA ILE A 479 13.70 -35.73 19.28
C ILE A 479 14.90 -36.10 18.41
N THR A 480 16.05 -36.28 19.06
CA THR A 480 17.30 -36.74 18.44
C THR A 480 17.56 -38.18 18.86
N GLU A 481 17.85 -39.04 17.93
CA GLU A 481 18.28 -40.40 18.17
C GLU A 481 19.81 -40.46 18.13
N VAL A 482 20.41 -41.10 19.13
CA VAL A 482 21.86 -41.21 19.30
C VAL A 482 22.22 -42.69 19.47
#